data_df701377d6635de4c8797f2d487f88e9
#
_entry.id   df701377d6635de4c8797f2d487f88e9
#
_cell.length_a   1.000
_cell.length_b   1.000
_cell.length_c   1.000
_cell.angle_alpha   90.00
_cell.angle_beta   90.00
_cell.angle_gamma   90.00
#
_symmetry.space_group_name_H-M   'P 1'
#
loop_
_entity.id
_entity.type
_entity.pdbx_description
1 polymer ?
#
loop_
_entity_poly.entity_id
_entity_poly.type
_entity_poly.pdbx_seq_one_letter_code
_entity_poly.pdbx_strand_id
1 'polypeptide(L)'
;MRTYLRVERLVNRLSDLQAGTSEHDHHFALQTLFELMDMGSRADLRGDLLKDIDRQKGVLAGYANNPNIDESALNDLLRQLDDAHHSLNETTGKLGHSLSESEFLSAIRGRMGIPAGTCEFDLPAYHDWLKQPVGARQKAIAQWMRSINPIPSVLKLMLGLLRDSAAPHSVVAKDGMYQQNLPQSRNVSLIRIGVPDGAGWVPEVSANRLLISVRIMRIEDGHRTQSMKADVDFLISNCG
;
A
#
# COMPACT_ATOMS: atom_id res chain seq x y z
N MET A 1 6.92 7.27 -1.99
CA MET A 1 6.95 5.91 -1.43
C MET A 1 6.02 5.68 -0.23
N ARG A 2 6.08 6.46 0.88
CA ARG A 2 5.18 6.25 2.05
C ARG A 2 3.69 6.29 1.69
N THR A 3 3.30 7.16 0.75
CA THR A 3 1.92 7.25 0.25
C THR A 3 1.50 5.94 -0.44
N TYR A 4 2.38 5.36 -1.26
CA TYR A 4 2.14 4.09 -1.95
C TYR A 4 1.89 2.94 -0.97
N LEU A 5 2.74 2.81 0.06
CA LEU A 5 2.55 1.77 1.08
C LEU A 5 1.26 1.95 1.89
N ARG A 6 0.83 3.19 2.14
CA ARG A 6 -0.45 3.47 2.79
C ARG A 6 -1.63 3.09 1.90
N VAL A 7 -1.59 3.45 0.62
CA VAL A 7 -2.64 3.06 -0.33
C VAL A 7 -2.73 1.54 -0.44
N GLU A 8 -1.59 0.85 -0.61
CA GLU A 8 -1.55 -0.62 -0.63
C GLU A 8 -2.18 -1.23 0.62
N ARG A 9 -1.83 -0.71 1.81
CA ARG A 9 -2.40 -1.18 3.07
C ARG A 9 -3.92 -1.00 3.13
N LEU A 10 -4.43 0.14 2.66
CA LEU A 10 -5.86 0.40 2.61
C LEU A 10 -6.57 -0.48 1.59
N VAL A 11 -5.97 -0.72 0.41
CA VAL A 11 -6.53 -1.60 -0.62
C VAL A 11 -6.62 -3.04 -0.11
N ASN A 12 -5.57 -3.55 0.53
CA ASN A 12 -5.58 -4.89 1.12
C ASN A 12 -6.66 -5.01 2.21
N ARG A 13 -6.70 -4.03 3.15
CA ARG A 13 -7.74 -3.98 4.20
C ARG A 13 -9.15 -3.96 3.60
N LEU A 14 -9.37 -3.16 2.55
CA LEU A 14 -10.66 -3.09 1.88
C LEU A 14 -11.05 -4.42 1.24
N SER A 15 -10.10 -5.12 0.62
CA SER A 15 -10.34 -6.44 0.04
C SER A 15 -10.71 -7.49 1.10
N ASP A 16 -9.99 -7.50 2.23
CA ASP A 16 -10.27 -8.41 3.34
C ASP A 16 -11.67 -8.16 3.93
N LEU A 17 -12.01 -6.89 4.16
CA LEU A 17 -13.31 -6.47 4.71
C LEU A 17 -14.46 -6.73 3.73
N GLN A 18 -14.23 -6.55 2.41
CA GLN A 18 -15.22 -6.87 1.38
C GLN A 18 -15.56 -8.36 1.35
N ALA A 19 -14.57 -9.22 1.59
CA ALA A 19 -14.78 -10.67 1.66
C ALA A 19 -15.47 -11.11 2.97
N GLY A 20 -15.51 -10.26 3.98
CA GLY A 20 -16.20 -10.50 5.24
C GLY A 20 -17.70 -10.69 5.10
N THR A 21 -18.34 -11.16 6.16
CA THR A 21 -19.78 -11.49 6.14
C THR A 21 -20.62 -10.65 7.09
N SER A 22 -20.00 -10.04 8.09
CA SER A 22 -20.70 -9.25 9.08
C SER A 22 -21.07 -7.85 8.56
N GLU A 23 -22.03 -7.22 9.22
CA GLU A 23 -22.37 -5.82 8.97
C GLU A 23 -21.20 -4.90 9.34
N HIS A 24 -20.46 -5.27 10.38
CA HIS A 24 -19.27 -4.52 10.82
C HIS A 24 -18.14 -4.59 9.78
N ASP A 25 -17.88 -5.75 9.16
CA ASP A 25 -16.89 -5.85 8.10
C ASP A 25 -17.22 -4.85 6.97
N HIS A 26 -18.48 -4.82 6.55
CA HIS A 26 -18.90 -3.94 5.48
C HIS A 26 -18.98 -2.46 5.88
N HIS A 27 -19.26 -2.15 7.16
CA HIS A 27 -19.12 -0.80 7.70
C HIS A 27 -17.66 -0.32 7.59
N PHE A 28 -16.70 -1.11 8.08
CA PHE A 28 -15.29 -0.77 7.99
C PHE A 28 -14.73 -0.81 6.56
N ALA A 29 -15.33 -1.60 5.65
CA ALA A 29 -15.02 -1.54 4.24
C ALA A 29 -15.35 -0.16 3.64
N LEU A 30 -16.54 0.39 3.94
CA LEU A 30 -16.89 1.75 3.51
C LEU A 30 -15.99 2.81 4.13
N GLN A 31 -15.67 2.72 5.41
CA GLN A 31 -14.72 3.62 6.05
C GLN A 31 -13.36 3.59 5.33
N THR A 32 -12.87 2.39 5.02
CA THR A 32 -11.60 2.22 4.29
C THR A 32 -11.65 2.79 2.88
N LEU A 33 -12.79 2.64 2.20
CA LEU A 33 -13.01 3.24 0.88
C LEU A 33 -12.94 4.78 0.95
N PHE A 34 -13.54 5.39 1.97
CA PHE A 34 -13.47 6.84 2.17
C PHE A 34 -12.07 7.32 2.51
N GLU A 35 -11.30 6.57 3.31
CA GLU A 35 -9.88 6.86 3.56
C GLU A 35 -9.06 6.85 2.26
N LEU A 36 -9.32 5.90 1.35
CA LEU A 36 -8.70 5.85 0.01
C LEU A 36 -9.08 7.08 -0.84
N MET A 37 -10.35 7.46 -0.85
CA MET A 37 -10.80 8.68 -1.55
C MET A 37 -10.13 9.94 -0.99
N ASP A 38 -9.97 10.04 0.33
CA ASP A 38 -9.29 11.16 0.99
C ASP A 38 -7.82 11.23 0.63
N MET A 39 -7.13 10.10 0.57
CA MET A 39 -5.74 10.04 0.11
C MET A 39 -5.63 10.48 -1.35
N GLY A 40 -6.51 9.97 -2.22
CA GLY A 40 -6.52 10.32 -3.64
C GLY A 40 -6.88 11.78 -3.92
N SER A 41 -7.61 12.45 -3.00
CA SER A 41 -7.92 13.88 -3.14
C SER A 41 -6.72 14.78 -2.84
N ARG A 42 -5.81 14.33 -1.96
CA ARG A 42 -4.66 15.10 -1.45
C ARG A 42 -3.37 14.87 -2.23
N ALA A 43 -3.22 13.73 -2.88
CA ALA A 43 -2.03 13.34 -3.62
C ALA A 43 -2.35 13.10 -5.09
N ASP A 44 -1.47 13.54 -5.98
CA ASP A 44 -1.54 13.20 -7.40
C ASP A 44 -0.95 11.81 -7.65
N LEU A 45 -1.63 10.78 -7.12
CA LEU A 45 -1.20 9.39 -7.25
C LEU A 45 -1.04 8.96 -8.72
N ARG A 46 -1.93 9.44 -9.59
CA ARG A 46 -1.88 9.12 -11.01
C ARG A 46 -0.62 9.69 -11.67
N GLY A 47 -0.38 11.00 -11.50
CA GLY A 47 0.79 11.66 -12.06
C GLY A 47 2.11 11.11 -11.51
N ASP A 48 2.15 10.77 -10.22
CA ASP A 48 3.32 10.15 -9.60
C ASP A 48 3.58 8.75 -10.16
N LEU A 49 2.54 7.92 -10.34
CA LEU A 49 2.67 6.58 -10.92
C LEU A 49 3.09 6.62 -12.38
N LEU A 50 2.56 7.53 -13.19
CA LEU A 50 2.98 7.69 -14.60
C LEU A 50 4.48 8.01 -14.70
N LYS A 51 4.97 8.96 -13.89
CA LYS A 51 6.40 9.30 -13.83
C LYS A 51 7.27 8.12 -13.39
N ASP A 52 6.79 7.35 -12.41
CA ASP A 52 7.51 6.17 -11.91
C ASP A 52 7.54 5.04 -12.95
N ILE A 53 6.45 4.83 -13.72
CA ILE A 53 6.41 3.88 -14.83
C ILE A 53 7.43 4.30 -15.91
N ASP A 54 7.43 5.56 -16.35
CA ASP A 54 8.34 6.04 -17.38
C ASP A 54 9.80 5.86 -16.94
N ARG A 55 10.10 6.17 -15.69
CA ARG A 55 11.44 5.93 -15.13
C ARG A 55 11.81 4.46 -15.15
N GLN A 56 10.90 3.56 -14.75
CA GLN A 56 11.13 2.12 -14.72
C GLN A 56 11.31 1.55 -16.11
N LYS A 57 10.53 1.98 -17.10
CA LYS A 57 10.70 1.62 -18.51
C LYS A 57 12.08 2.04 -19.03
N GLY A 58 12.54 3.24 -18.67
CA GLY A 58 13.88 3.72 -19.04
C GLY A 58 14.99 2.85 -18.45
N VAL A 59 14.86 2.38 -17.20
CA VAL A 59 15.82 1.46 -16.59
C VAL A 59 15.81 0.11 -17.31
N LEU A 60 14.62 -0.45 -17.57
CA LEU A 60 14.48 -1.75 -18.23
C LEU A 60 14.96 -1.72 -19.68
N ALA A 61 14.76 -0.63 -20.41
CA ALA A 61 15.29 -0.47 -21.78
C ALA A 61 16.83 -0.54 -21.81
N GLY A 62 17.50 -0.15 -20.73
CA GLY A 62 18.96 -0.30 -20.61
C GLY A 62 19.44 -1.75 -20.50
N TYR A 63 18.55 -2.70 -20.24
CA TYR A 63 18.86 -4.13 -20.22
C TYR A 63 18.63 -4.83 -21.57
N ALA A 64 18.09 -4.13 -22.57
CA ALA A 64 17.95 -4.66 -23.93
C ALA A 64 19.33 -5.09 -24.49
N ASN A 65 19.36 -6.23 -25.16
CA ASN A 65 20.58 -6.84 -25.71
C ASN A 65 21.62 -7.31 -24.66
N ASN A 66 21.26 -7.43 -23.40
CA ASN A 66 22.14 -8.02 -22.39
C ASN A 66 22.00 -9.57 -22.43
N PRO A 67 23.06 -10.34 -22.76
CA PRO A 67 22.97 -11.78 -22.91
C PRO A 67 22.64 -12.53 -21.62
N ASN A 68 22.72 -11.87 -20.47
CA ASN A 68 22.39 -12.45 -19.15
C ASN A 68 20.94 -12.20 -18.74
N ILE A 69 20.14 -11.54 -19.55
CA ILE A 69 18.74 -11.21 -19.26
C ILE A 69 17.85 -12.05 -20.19
N ASP A 70 16.82 -12.64 -19.59
CA ASP A 70 15.75 -13.28 -20.37
C ASP A 70 14.94 -12.21 -21.12
N GLU A 71 15.14 -12.17 -22.43
CA GLU A 71 14.50 -11.20 -23.32
C GLU A 71 12.96 -11.34 -23.31
N SER A 72 12.44 -12.56 -23.18
CA SER A 72 11.00 -12.81 -23.11
C SER A 72 10.41 -12.20 -21.84
N ALA A 73 11.05 -12.44 -20.69
CA ALA A 73 10.63 -11.88 -19.41
C ALA A 73 10.72 -10.34 -19.40
N LEU A 74 11.78 -9.78 -20.00
CA LEU A 74 11.92 -8.33 -20.15
C LEU A 74 10.79 -7.71 -20.99
N ASN A 75 10.50 -8.31 -22.14
CA ASN A 75 9.44 -7.84 -23.03
C ASN A 75 8.06 -7.96 -22.41
N ASP A 76 7.79 -9.04 -21.64
CA ASP A 76 6.54 -9.21 -20.90
C ASP A 76 6.36 -8.13 -19.84
N LEU A 77 7.44 -7.77 -19.13
CA LEU A 77 7.42 -6.72 -18.12
C LEU A 77 7.22 -5.33 -18.75
N LEU A 78 7.91 -5.03 -19.84
CA LEU A 78 7.72 -3.77 -20.57
C LEU A 78 6.26 -3.64 -21.05
N ARG A 79 5.66 -4.73 -21.55
CA ARG A 79 4.25 -4.75 -21.96
C ARG A 79 3.32 -4.47 -20.80
N GLN A 80 3.54 -5.10 -19.61
CA GLN A 80 2.75 -4.81 -18.41
C GLN A 80 2.84 -3.34 -17.99
N LEU A 81 4.01 -2.71 -18.12
CA LEU A 81 4.19 -1.29 -17.83
C LEU A 81 3.50 -0.40 -18.86
N ASP A 82 3.50 -0.80 -20.15
CA ASP A 82 2.76 -0.08 -21.20
C ASP A 82 1.24 -0.15 -20.96
N ASP A 83 0.71 -1.31 -20.64
CA ASP A 83 -0.71 -1.50 -20.30
C ASP A 83 -1.10 -0.69 -19.06
N ALA A 84 -0.24 -0.67 -18.04
CA ALA A 84 -0.43 0.12 -16.84
C ALA A 84 -0.43 1.63 -17.13
N HIS A 85 0.52 2.09 -17.95
CA HIS A 85 0.59 3.48 -18.37
C HIS A 85 -0.65 3.90 -19.17
N HIS A 86 -1.09 3.06 -20.11
CA HIS A 86 -2.27 3.31 -20.93
C HIS A 86 -3.53 3.38 -20.04
N SER A 87 -3.74 2.42 -19.14
CA SER A 87 -4.91 2.40 -18.25
C SER A 87 -4.99 3.62 -17.32
N LEU A 88 -3.83 4.12 -16.85
CA LEU A 88 -3.78 5.36 -16.07
C LEU A 88 -4.13 6.58 -16.91
N ASN A 89 -3.71 6.62 -18.18
CA ASN A 89 -4.01 7.74 -19.07
C ASN A 89 -5.49 7.81 -19.46
N GLU A 90 -6.15 6.68 -19.60
CA GLU A 90 -7.59 6.63 -19.86
C GLU A 90 -8.44 7.04 -18.64
N THR A 91 -7.85 6.97 -17.43
CA THR A 91 -8.57 7.37 -16.21
C THR A 91 -8.66 8.88 -16.10
N THR A 92 -9.88 9.37 -16.00
CA THR A 92 -10.16 10.79 -15.78
C THR A 92 -10.46 11.08 -14.30
N GLY A 93 -9.99 12.23 -13.82
CA GLY A 93 -10.25 12.68 -12.45
C GLY A 93 -9.33 12.07 -11.40
N LYS A 94 -9.61 12.39 -10.14
CA LYS A 94 -8.90 11.88 -8.96
C LYS A 94 -9.45 10.53 -8.55
N LEU A 95 -8.64 9.76 -7.78
CA LEU A 95 -9.05 8.47 -7.21
C LEU A 95 -10.40 8.59 -6.50
N GLY A 96 -11.39 7.78 -6.93
CA GLY A 96 -12.71 7.75 -6.32
C GLY A 96 -13.60 8.96 -6.61
N HIS A 97 -13.27 9.79 -7.59
CA HIS A 97 -14.11 10.96 -7.95
C HIS A 97 -15.55 10.56 -8.29
N SER A 98 -15.74 9.52 -9.10
CA SER A 98 -17.07 9.02 -9.47
C SER A 98 -17.90 8.53 -8.27
N LEU A 99 -17.25 8.10 -7.19
CA LEU A 99 -17.95 7.69 -5.95
C LEU A 99 -18.48 8.90 -5.17
N SER A 100 -17.89 10.07 -5.35
CA SER A 100 -18.36 11.31 -4.70
C SER A 100 -19.69 11.79 -5.25
N GLU A 101 -20.10 11.34 -6.41
CA GLU A 101 -21.40 11.68 -7.04
C GLU A 101 -22.55 10.82 -6.48
N SER A 102 -22.25 9.75 -5.76
CA SER A 102 -23.25 8.91 -5.11
C SER A 102 -23.79 9.59 -3.85
N GLU A 103 -25.09 9.95 -3.87
CA GLU A 103 -25.77 10.51 -2.69
C GLU A 103 -25.69 9.56 -1.50
N PHE A 104 -25.86 8.25 -1.74
CA PHE A 104 -25.77 7.22 -0.70
C PHE A 104 -24.41 7.23 -0.02
N LEU A 105 -23.32 7.15 -0.80
CA LEU A 105 -21.96 7.14 -0.24
C LEU A 105 -21.58 8.48 0.41
N SER A 106 -22.04 9.59 -0.18
CA SER A 106 -21.77 10.94 0.34
C SER A 106 -22.46 11.17 1.68
N ALA A 107 -23.71 10.69 1.84
CA ALA A 107 -24.42 10.77 3.12
C ALA A 107 -23.71 9.99 4.23
N ILE A 108 -23.26 8.77 3.94
CA ILE A 108 -22.52 7.94 4.90
C ILE A 108 -21.18 8.59 5.26
N ARG A 109 -20.42 9.04 4.25
CA ARG A 109 -19.12 9.69 4.44
C ARG A 109 -19.22 10.94 5.30
N GLY A 110 -20.24 11.74 5.10
CA GLY A 110 -20.49 12.97 5.88
C GLY A 110 -20.75 12.71 7.36
N ARG A 111 -21.24 11.53 7.72
CA ARG A 111 -21.56 11.14 9.09
C ARG A 111 -20.49 10.23 9.74
N MET A 112 -19.65 9.58 8.95
CA MET A 112 -18.66 8.59 9.44
C MET A 112 -17.65 9.17 10.43
N GLY A 113 -17.33 10.48 10.33
CA GLY A 113 -16.42 11.16 11.26
C GLY A 113 -17.07 11.67 12.54
N ILE A 114 -18.40 11.55 12.68
CA ILE A 114 -19.14 11.99 13.88
C ILE A 114 -19.27 10.80 14.83
N PRO A 115 -18.96 10.94 16.13
CA PRO A 115 -19.21 9.87 17.10
C PRO A 115 -20.67 9.41 17.04
N ALA A 116 -20.88 8.11 16.80
CA ALA A 116 -22.20 7.48 16.58
C ALA A 116 -23.05 8.10 15.43
N GLY A 117 -22.47 8.89 14.54
CA GLY A 117 -23.18 9.58 13.44
C GLY A 117 -23.74 8.67 12.36
N THR A 118 -23.42 7.36 12.41
CA THR A 118 -23.96 6.34 11.52
C THR A 118 -25.11 5.55 12.14
N CYS A 119 -25.80 6.09 13.14
CA CYS A 119 -26.97 5.47 13.77
C CYS A 119 -28.16 5.34 12.79
N GLU A 120 -29.08 4.44 13.12
CA GLU A 120 -30.25 4.11 12.29
C GLU A 120 -31.14 5.32 11.96
N PHE A 121 -31.35 6.19 12.96
CA PHE A 121 -32.16 7.40 12.78
C PHE A 121 -31.46 8.49 11.95
N ASP A 122 -30.11 8.50 11.89
CA ASP A 122 -29.36 9.43 11.03
C ASP A 122 -29.24 8.94 9.59
N LEU A 123 -29.08 7.62 9.40
CA LEU A 123 -28.83 6.99 8.10
C LEU A 123 -29.73 5.76 7.86
N PRO A 124 -31.06 5.91 7.74
CA PRO A 124 -31.97 4.76 7.60
C PRO A 124 -31.70 3.94 6.33
N ALA A 125 -31.38 4.56 5.20
CA ALA A 125 -31.05 3.86 3.95
C ALA A 125 -29.76 3.04 4.08
N TYR A 126 -28.78 3.51 4.86
CA TYR A 126 -27.56 2.78 5.13
C TYR A 126 -27.83 1.54 5.97
N HIS A 127 -28.65 1.62 6.99
CA HIS A 127 -29.04 0.48 7.82
C HIS A 127 -29.90 -0.53 7.06
N ASP A 128 -30.76 -0.09 6.14
CA ASP A 128 -31.46 -0.99 5.23
C ASP A 128 -30.47 -1.75 4.33
N TRP A 129 -29.47 -1.04 3.80
CA TRP A 129 -28.40 -1.69 3.00
C TRP A 129 -27.59 -2.68 3.84
N LEU A 130 -27.27 -2.40 5.11
CA LEU A 130 -26.56 -3.34 6.00
C LEU A 130 -27.34 -4.62 6.25
N LYS A 131 -28.67 -4.57 6.26
CA LYS A 131 -29.56 -5.72 6.40
C LYS A 131 -29.74 -6.54 5.12
N GLN A 132 -29.25 -6.08 3.98
CA GLN A 132 -29.29 -6.83 2.73
C GLN A 132 -28.48 -8.13 2.82
N PRO A 133 -28.79 -9.16 2.00
CA PRO A 133 -28.00 -10.38 1.94
C PRO A 133 -26.51 -10.10 1.74
N VAL A 134 -25.64 -10.89 2.40
CA VAL A 134 -24.17 -10.73 2.36
C VAL A 134 -23.65 -10.57 0.94
N GLY A 135 -24.09 -11.44 0.01
CA GLY A 135 -23.65 -11.39 -1.39
C GLY A 135 -24.03 -10.09 -2.11
N ALA A 136 -25.17 -9.47 -1.75
CA ALA A 136 -25.58 -8.20 -2.32
C ALA A 136 -24.66 -7.07 -1.85
N ARG A 137 -24.33 -7.02 -0.56
CA ARG A 137 -23.40 -6.07 0.03
C ARG A 137 -21.99 -6.21 -0.53
N GLN A 138 -21.48 -7.45 -0.60
CA GLN A 138 -20.17 -7.76 -1.21
C GLN A 138 -20.10 -7.31 -2.66
N LYS A 139 -21.16 -7.55 -3.44
CA LYS A 139 -21.25 -7.09 -4.85
C LYS A 139 -21.22 -5.58 -4.98
N ALA A 140 -21.94 -4.86 -4.11
CA ALA A 140 -21.95 -3.39 -4.09
C ALA A 140 -20.54 -2.84 -3.78
N ILE A 141 -19.89 -3.34 -2.72
CA ILE A 141 -18.53 -2.92 -2.38
C ILE A 141 -17.55 -3.25 -3.52
N ALA A 142 -17.62 -4.43 -4.12
CA ALA A 142 -16.78 -4.79 -5.25
C ALA A 142 -17.00 -3.86 -6.47
N GLN A 143 -18.23 -3.38 -6.68
CA GLN A 143 -18.51 -2.37 -7.71
C GLN A 143 -17.84 -1.04 -7.41
N TRP A 144 -17.91 -0.56 -6.16
CA TRP A 144 -17.24 0.67 -5.74
C TRP A 144 -15.71 0.52 -5.81
N MET A 145 -15.16 -0.63 -5.46
CA MET A 145 -13.72 -0.92 -5.64
C MET A 145 -13.29 -0.85 -7.10
N ARG A 146 -14.13 -1.28 -8.05
CA ARG A 146 -13.80 -1.14 -9.49
C ARG A 146 -13.69 0.32 -9.92
N SER A 147 -14.44 1.21 -9.30
CA SER A 147 -14.40 2.65 -9.62
C SER A 147 -13.12 3.36 -9.16
N ILE A 148 -12.30 2.73 -8.33
CA ILE A 148 -10.99 3.26 -7.93
C ILE A 148 -9.82 2.68 -8.73
N ASN A 149 -10.05 1.63 -9.54
CA ASN A 149 -9.04 1.14 -10.48
C ASN A 149 -8.85 2.18 -11.62
N PRO A 150 -7.64 2.22 -12.28
CA PRO A 150 -6.55 1.25 -12.21
C PRO A 150 -5.47 1.53 -11.14
N ILE A 151 -5.56 2.61 -10.37
CA ILE A 151 -4.49 3.05 -9.47
C ILE A 151 -4.01 1.92 -8.52
N PRO A 152 -4.88 1.17 -7.80
CA PRO A 152 -4.44 0.07 -6.96
C PRO A 152 -3.70 -1.04 -7.70
N SER A 153 -4.14 -1.40 -8.91
CA SER A 153 -3.52 -2.45 -9.72
C SER A 153 -2.13 -2.06 -10.20
N VAL A 154 -1.99 -0.84 -10.70
CA VAL A 154 -0.71 -0.29 -11.13
C VAL A 154 0.25 -0.12 -9.94
N LEU A 155 -0.25 0.34 -8.82
CA LEU A 155 0.53 0.46 -7.59
C LEU A 155 1.08 -0.88 -7.12
N LYS A 156 0.27 -1.94 -7.18
CA LYS A 156 0.69 -3.30 -6.84
C LYS A 156 1.83 -3.78 -7.76
N LEU A 157 1.72 -3.53 -9.07
CA LEU A 157 2.78 -3.84 -10.04
C LEU A 157 4.07 -3.08 -9.67
N MET A 158 4.02 -1.76 -9.50
CA MET A 158 5.18 -0.93 -9.21
C MET A 158 5.87 -1.29 -7.89
N LEU A 159 5.09 -1.57 -6.83
CA LEU A 159 5.64 -2.01 -5.55
C LEU A 159 6.22 -3.43 -5.62
N GLY A 160 5.64 -4.32 -6.44
CA GLY A 160 6.17 -5.64 -6.72
C GLY A 160 7.57 -5.54 -7.33
N LEU A 161 7.69 -4.84 -8.45
CA LEU A 161 8.96 -4.60 -9.14
C LEU A 161 10.03 -4.00 -8.20
N LEU A 162 9.63 -3.01 -7.42
CA LEU A 162 10.55 -2.40 -6.47
C LEU A 162 11.02 -3.38 -5.39
N ARG A 163 10.12 -4.24 -4.88
CA ARG A 163 10.47 -5.26 -3.88
C ARG A 163 11.40 -6.33 -4.43
N ASP A 164 11.23 -6.67 -5.70
CA ASP A 164 12.02 -7.70 -6.38
C ASP A 164 13.38 -7.18 -6.87
N SER A 165 13.61 -5.85 -6.83
CA SER A 165 14.88 -5.24 -7.23
C SER A 165 16.07 -5.55 -6.31
N ALA A 166 15.84 -6.11 -5.12
CA ALA A 166 16.90 -6.46 -4.17
C ALA A 166 16.57 -7.72 -3.35
N ALA A 167 17.48 -8.68 -3.39
CA ALA A 167 17.41 -9.88 -2.55
C ALA A 167 17.63 -9.52 -1.06
N PRO A 168 16.95 -10.20 -0.14
CA PRO A 168 17.23 -10.06 1.29
C PRO A 168 18.59 -10.66 1.67
N HIS A 169 19.31 -9.99 2.57
CA HIS A 169 20.54 -10.51 3.16
C HIS A 169 20.51 -10.38 4.69
N SER A 170 21.19 -11.29 5.37
CA SER A 170 21.23 -11.31 6.84
C SER A 170 22.20 -10.27 7.36
N VAL A 171 21.80 -9.58 8.42
CA VAL A 171 22.61 -8.60 9.16
C VAL A 171 22.33 -8.73 10.66
N VAL A 172 23.27 -8.22 11.47
CA VAL A 172 23.16 -8.26 12.94
C VAL A 172 23.00 -6.83 13.46
N ALA A 173 21.95 -6.60 14.25
CA ALA A 173 21.83 -5.41 15.07
C ALA A 173 22.61 -5.63 16.38
N LYS A 174 23.80 -5.02 16.49
CA LYS A 174 24.64 -5.09 17.69
C LYS A 174 24.01 -4.27 18.81
N ASP A 175 23.86 -4.86 20.00
CA ASP A 175 23.16 -4.22 21.12
C ASP A 175 21.82 -3.58 20.72
N GLY A 176 21.08 -4.28 19.82
CA GLY A 176 19.80 -3.80 19.28
C GLY A 176 19.90 -2.65 18.29
N MET A 177 21.07 -2.29 17.79
CA MET A 177 21.28 -1.23 16.81
C MET A 177 22.01 -1.72 15.58
N TYR A 178 21.48 -1.30 14.40
CA TYR A 178 22.13 -1.51 13.11
C TYR A 178 22.19 -0.20 12.35
N GLN A 179 23.33 0.08 11.74
CA GLN A 179 23.52 1.23 10.88
C GLN A 179 24.24 0.83 9.60
N GLN A 180 23.76 1.38 8.49
CA GLN A 180 24.33 1.14 7.16
C GLN A 180 24.46 2.47 6.41
N ASN A 181 25.68 2.80 6.00
CA ASN A 181 25.91 3.92 5.09
C ASN A 181 25.45 3.54 3.67
N LEU A 182 24.74 4.45 3.02
CA LEU A 182 24.30 4.28 1.64
C LEU A 182 25.25 5.03 0.70
N PRO A 183 25.74 4.34 -0.37
CA PRO A 183 26.53 5.02 -1.40
C PRO A 183 25.65 6.06 -2.10
N GLN A 184 26.21 7.24 -2.38
CA GLN A 184 25.49 8.32 -3.08
C GLN A 184 25.03 7.93 -4.50
N SER A 185 25.69 6.96 -5.11
CA SER A 185 25.37 6.44 -6.44
C SER A 185 24.14 5.50 -6.45
N ARG A 186 23.68 5.04 -5.29
CA ARG A 186 22.56 4.09 -5.21
C ARG A 186 21.32 4.79 -4.67
N ASN A 187 20.28 4.83 -5.48
CA ASN A 187 18.99 5.37 -5.07
C ASN A 187 18.17 4.27 -4.37
N VAL A 188 18.10 4.29 -3.03
CA VAL A 188 17.25 3.38 -2.25
C VAL A 188 15.90 4.05 -2.02
N SER A 189 14.85 3.47 -2.59
CA SER A 189 13.48 3.97 -2.52
C SER A 189 12.66 3.27 -1.42
N LEU A 190 12.98 2.00 -1.13
CA LEU A 190 12.29 1.17 -0.15
C LEU A 190 13.29 0.31 0.61
N ILE A 191 13.10 0.24 1.93
CA ILE A 191 13.82 -0.69 2.80
C ILE A 191 12.83 -1.75 3.27
N ARG A 192 13.18 -3.03 3.07
CA ARG A 192 12.42 -4.17 3.60
C ARG A 192 13.19 -4.78 4.76
N ILE A 193 12.50 -5.08 5.84
CA ILE A 193 13.04 -5.78 7.00
C ILE A 193 12.23 -7.04 7.21
N GLY A 194 12.91 -8.17 7.19
CA GLY A 194 12.33 -9.46 7.52
C GLY A 194 12.45 -9.70 9.02
N VAL A 195 11.30 -9.85 9.67
CA VAL A 195 11.18 -10.19 11.10
C VAL A 195 10.58 -11.58 11.18
N PRO A 196 11.20 -12.53 11.90
CA PRO A 196 10.60 -13.83 12.12
C PRO A 196 9.26 -13.73 12.85
N ASP A 197 8.31 -14.59 12.50
CA ASP A 197 7.04 -14.66 13.22
C ASP A 197 7.29 -15.01 14.69
N GLY A 198 6.61 -14.27 15.59
CA GLY A 198 6.76 -14.48 17.02
C GLY A 198 8.10 -14.02 17.62
N ALA A 199 8.87 -13.22 16.90
CA ALA A 199 10.18 -12.73 17.35
C ALA A 199 10.16 -11.96 18.68
N GLY A 200 9.02 -11.43 19.10
CA GLY A 200 8.86 -10.65 20.34
C GLY A 200 9.57 -9.29 20.32
N TRP A 201 10.00 -8.85 19.15
CA TRP A 201 10.61 -7.54 18.93
C TRP A 201 10.12 -6.91 17.62
N VAL A 202 10.28 -5.60 17.50
CA VAL A 202 9.89 -4.82 16.33
C VAL A 202 11.03 -3.90 15.89
N PRO A 203 11.25 -3.71 14.58
CA PRO A 203 12.26 -2.79 14.08
C PRO A 203 11.68 -1.37 14.01
N GLU A 204 12.38 -0.40 14.59
CA GLU A 204 12.16 1.01 14.38
C GLU A 204 13.18 1.51 13.36
N VAL A 205 12.70 1.95 12.19
CA VAL A 205 13.57 2.30 11.06
C VAL A 205 13.55 3.79 10.81
N SER A 206 14.74 4.37 10.78
CA SER A 206 14.98 5.73 10.30
C SER A 206 15.96 5.68 9.14
N ALA A 207 15.67 6.39 8.06
CA ALA A 207 16.54 6.42 6.90
C ALA A 207 16.53 7.80 6.24
N ASN A 208 17.67 8.17 5.72
CA ASN A 208 17.86 9.31 4.83
C ASN A 208 18.70 8.89 3.60
N ARG A 209 19.14 9.83 2.78
CA ARG A 209 19.91 9.53 1.56
C ARG A 209 21.29 8.91 1.83
N LEU A 210 21.82 9.03 3.02
CA LEU A 210 23.19 8.64 3.35
C LEU A 210 23.25 7.47 4.33
N LEU A 211 22.23 7.27 5.15
CA LEU A 211 22.25 6.36 6.27
C LEU A 211 20.90 5.68 6.48
N ILE A 212 20.94 4.37 6.72
CA ILE A 212 19.85 3.59 7.32
C ILE A 212 20.23 3.31 8.78
N SER A 213 19.31 3.55 9.69
CA SER A 213 19.42 3.20 11.10
C SER A 213 18.22 2.35 11.50
N VAL A 214 18.48 1.18 12.03
CA VAL A 214 17.45 0.26 12.57
C VAL A 214 17.71 0.09 14.05
N ARG A 215 16.69 0.32 14.87
CA ARG A 215 16.70 0.07 16.30
C ARG A 215 15.72 -1.05 16.59
N ILE A 216 16.18 -2.07 17.28
CA ILE A 216 15.32 -3.19 17.67
C ILE A 216 14.67 -2.85 19.01
N MET A 217 13.34 -2.88 19.01
CA MET A 217 12.53 -2.52 20.17
C MET A 217 11.75 -3.74 20.66
N ARG A 218 11.55 -3.85 21.97
CA ARG A 218 10.66 -4.83 22.59
C ARG A 218 9.48 -4.11 23.24
N ILE A 219 8.29 -4.70 23.14
CA ILE A 219 7.12 -4.23 23.87
C ILE A 219 7.06 -5.03 25.17
N GLU A 220 7.24 -4.36 26.30
CA GLU A 220 7.10 -4.95 27.64
C GLU A 220 5.72 -4.61 28.20
N ASP A 221 5.04 -5.61 28.75
CA ASP A 221 3.74 -5.49 29.42
C ASP A 221 2.66 -4.79 28.57
N GLY A 222 2.79 -4.81 27.24
CA GLY A 222 1.85 -4.14 26.32
C GLY A 222 1.88 -2.61 26.35
N HIS A 223 2.71 -1.98 27.17
CA HIS A 223 2.66 -0.52 27.42
C HIS A 223 3.95 0.22 27.20
N ARG A 224 5.11 -0.43 27.31
CA ARG A 224 6.41 0.22 27.17
C ARG A 224 7.21 -0.38 26.02
N THR A 225 7.70 0.47 25.16
CA THR A 225 8.65 0.11 24.11
C THR A 225 10.06 0.41 24.62
N GLN A 226 10.90 -0.62 24.73
CA GLN A 226 12.29 -0.48 25.18
C GLN A 226 13.24 -0.93 24.07
N SER A 227 14.40 -0.28 23.96
CA SER A 227 15.47 -0.72 23.07
C SER A 227 16.08 -2.02 23.61
N MET A 228 16.21 -3.02 22.76
CA MET A 228 16.90 -4.24 23.13
C MET A 228 18.41 -3.97 23.29
N LYS A 229 19.01 -4.59 24.30
CA LYS A 229 20.46 -4.57 24.55
C LYS A 229 21.05 -5.96 24.30
N ALA A 230 20.72 -6.53 23.14
CA ALA A 230 21.20 -7.83 22.71
C ALA A 230 21.44 -7.81 21.20
N ASP A 231 22.30 -8.67 20.73
CA ASP A 231 22.52 -8.88 19.30
C ASP A 231 21.30 -9.58 18.70
N VAL A 232 20.79 -9.05 17.58
CA VAL A 232 19.61 -9.57 16.89
C VAL A 232 19.87 -9.72 15.41
N ASP A 233 19.71 -10.94 14.91
CA ASP A 233 19.76 -11.22 13.48
C ASP A 233 18.45 -10.88 12.80
N PHE A 234 18.53 -10.23 11.64
CA PHE A 234 17.36 -9.92 10.81
C PHE A 234 17.75 -9.85 9.33
N LEU A 235 16.73 -9.88 8.47
CA LEU A 235 16.92 -9.72 7.04
C LEU A 235 16.67 -8.29 6.62
N ILE A 236 17.51 -7.75 5.73
CA ILE A 236 17.31 -6.44 5.12
C ILE A 236 17.44 -6.51 3.60
N SER A 237 16.61 -5.73 2.88
CA SER A 237 16.76 -5.48 1.45
C SER A 237 16.65 -3.98 1.18
N ASN A 238 17.57 -3.46 0.39
CA ASN A 238 17.61 -2.06 -0.03
C ASN A 238 17.15 -1.96 -1.49
N CYS A 239 15.87 -1.69 -1.69
CA CYS A 239 15.21 -1.71 -2.99
C CYS A 239 15.22 -0.30 -3.64
N GLY A 240 15.56 -0.22 -4.95
CA GLY A 240 15.59 1.04 -5.67
C GLY A 240 16.07 0.92 -7.09
#